data_35f1324bce90ed83c3079b30e717e726
#
_entry.id   35f1324bce90ed83c3079b30e717e726
#
_cell.length_a   1.000
_cell.length_b   1.000
_cell.length_c   1.000
_cell.angle_alpha   90.00
_cell.angle_beta   90.00
_cell.angle_gamma   90.00
#
_symmetry.space_group_name_H-M   'P 1'
#
loop_
_entity.id
_entity.type
_entity.pdbx_description
1 polymer ?
#
loop_
_entity_poly.entity_id
_entity_poly.type
_entity_poly.pdbx_seq_one_letter_code
_entity_poly.pdbx_strand_id
1 'polypeptide(L)'
;MTAAKIFSVQGKTAFVTGAARGLGFAMAEVLAENGAHVWMFDRDAGTVAHAAGMLRSKGCDVTVIAGDVSDDFAVSNAIMDAAAGQGGLDICIANAGISDAQPGLLHEATNADWQKVMDVNLNGLFYTCRAALGAMLPRRQGKLITVASMWGLAAPAGAFPRPAYAASKGAVVNLTREMALHYADKGIQVNALCPGIFQTETRPRDPAAAIAYTPMGRLGHPDEIKGATLFLASSASDFVTGTSLVIDGGVLAR
;
A
#
# COMPACT_ATOMS: atom_id res chain seq x y z
N MET A 1 3.13 28.87 2.64
CA MET A 1 2.11 27.82 2.92
C MET A 1 2.44 27.23 4.28
N THR A 2 1.46 26.98 5.16
CA THR A 2 1.72 26.39 6.49
C THR A 2 1.85 24.87 6.39
N ALA A 3 2.54 24.23 7.35
CA ALA A 3 2.65 22.77 7.39
C ALA A 3 1.27 22.08 7.40
N ALA A 4 0.31 22.59 8.16
CA ALA A 4 -1.06 22.07 8.15
C ALA A 4 -1.70 22.06 6.76
N LYS A 5 -1.41 23.07 5.93
CA LYS A 5 -1.95 23.14 4.56
C LYS A 5 -1.26 22.16 3.61
N ILE A 6 0.06 22.03 3.67
CA ILE A 6 0.79 21.15 2.73
C ILE A 6 0.53 19.68 2.99
N PHE A 7 0.23 19.29 4.25
CA PHE A 7 -0.11 17.91 4.61
C PHE A 7 -1.63 17.61 4.56
N SER A 8 -2.47 18.58 4.20
CA SER A 8 -3.92 18.41 4.18
C SER A 8 -4.37 17.46 3.07
N VAL A 9 -5.21 16.51 3.45
CA VAL A 9 -5.98 15.64 2.54
C VAL A 9 -7.49 15.85 2.69
N GLN A 10 -7.89 16.95 3.34
CA GLN A 10 -9.28 17.30 3.58
C GLN A 10 -10.08 17.37 2.28
N GLY A 11 -11.21 16.65 2.24
CA GLY A 11 -12.11 16.59 1.08
C GLY A 11 -11.55 15.81 -0.12
N LYS A 12 -10.46 15.07 0.06
CA LYS A 12 -9.89 14.19 -0.97
C LYS A 12 -10.60 12.85 -0.99
N THR A 13 -10.70 12.24 -2.17
CA THR A 13 -11.16 10.87 -2.34
C THR A 13 -9.97 9.93 -2.38
N ALA A 14 -9.92 8.99 -1.45
CA ALA A 14 -8.86 7.99 -1.34
C ALA A 14 -9.41 6.57 -1.51
N PHE A 15 -8.67 5.71 -2.20
CA PHE A 15 -8.96 4.29 -2.33
C PHE A 15 -7.79 3.47 -1.78
N VAL A 16 -8.04 2.54 -0.86
CA VAL A 16 -7.00 1.73 -0.21
C VAL A 16 -7.33 0.25 -0.33
N THR A 17 -6.45 -0.53 -0.96
CA THR A 17 -6.59 -2.00 -1.03
C THR A 17 -5.90 -2.69 0.15
N GLY A 18 -6.46 -3.82 0.60
CA GLY A 18 -5.99 -4.51 1.80
C GLY A 18 -6.19 -3.67 3.06
N ALA A 19 -7.33 -2.96 3.14
CA ALA A 19 -7.59 -1.94 4.16
C ALA A 19 -8.21 -2.48 5.46
N ALA A 20 -8.46 -3.80 5.55
CA ALA A 20 -9.14 -4.38 6.70
C ALA A 20 -8.30 -4.39 7.99
N ARG A 21 -6.96 -4.45 7.87
CA ARG A 21 -6.03 -4.63 9.01
C ARG A 21 -4.61 -4.16 8.71
N GLY A 22 -3.76 -4.19 9.74
CA GLY A 22 -2.33 -3.93 9.63
C GLY A 22 -1.99 -2.58 9.02
N LEU A 23 -1.00 -2.53 8.12
CA LEU A 23 -0.55 -1.29 7.50
C LEU A 23 -1.61 -0.65 6.60
N GLY A 24 -2.40 -1.48 5.89
CA GLY A 24 -3.50 -0.98 5.04
C GLY A 24 -4.55 -0.23 5.85
N PHE A 25 -4.93 -0.77 7.02
CA PHE A 25 -5.83 -0.08 7.94
C PHE A 25 -5.22 1.21 8.48
N ALA A 26 -3.96 1.19 8.95
CA ALA A 26 -3.29 2.39 9.46
C ALA A 26 -3.18 3.51 8.40
N MET A 27 -2.95 3.14 7.13
CA MET A 27 -2.93 4.08 6.01
C MET A 27 -4.33 4.64 5.72
N ALA A 28 -5.37 3.80 5.73
CA ALA A 28 -6.75 4.25 5.58
C ALA A 28 -7.18 5.16 6.73
N GLU A 29 -6.84 4.78 7.96
CA GLU A 29 -7.15 5.53 9.17
C GLU A 29 -6.56 6.95 9.13
N VAL A 30 -5.27 7.11 8.85
CA VAL A 30 -4.66 8.44 8.83
C VAL A 30 -5.26 9.35 7.77
N LEU A 31 -5.65 8.82 6.61
CA LEU A 31 -6.32 9.61 5.58
C LEU A 31 -7.72 10.03 6.03
N ALA A 32 -8.49 9.11 6.60
CA ALA A 32 -9.85 9.37 7.08
C ALA A 32 -9.86 10.34 8.28
N GLU A 33 -8.96 10.18 9.26
CA GLU A 33 -8.81 11.09 10.40
C GLU A 33 -8.37 12.51 9.98
N ASN A 34 -7.74 12.67 8.80
CA ASN A 34 -7.37 13.96 8.22
C ASN A 34 -8.38 14.46 7.17
N GLY A 35 -9.60 13.91 7.18
CA GLY A 35 -10.76 14.44 6.45
C GLY A 35 -10.86 14.01 4.98
N ALA A 36 -10.14 12.98 4.56
CA ALA A 36 -10.41 12.35 3.28
C ALA A 36 -11.62 11.41 3.38
N HIS A 37 -12.41 11.30 2.30
CA HIS A 37 -13.34 10.19 2.12
C HIS A 37 -12.55 8.96 1.67
N VAL A 38 -12.54 7.89 2.49
CA VAL A 38 -11.72 6.71 2.22
C VAL A 38 -12.58 5.51 1.81
N TRP A 39 -12.32 5.00 0.62
CA TRP A 39 -12.87 3.73 0.13
C TRP A 39 -11.93 2.59 0.56
N MET A 40 -12.43 1.73 1.44
CA MET A 40 -11.70 0.61 2.02
C MET A 40 -12.06 -0.67 1.25
N PHE A 41 -11.11 -1.21 0.49
CA PHE A 41 -11.27 -2.42 -0.30
C PHE A 41 -10.50 -3.58 0.32
N ASP A 42 -11.16 -4.70 0.62
CA ASP A 42 -10.54 -5.91 1.13
C ASP A 42 -11.38 -7.14 0.77
N ARG A 43 -10.75 -8.30 0.65
CA ARG A 43 -11.45 -9.57 0.40
C ARG A 43 -12.20 -10.10 1.62
N ASP A 44 -11.78 -9.73 2.82
CA ASP A 44 -12.42 -10.13 4.08
C ASP A 44 -13.52 -9.12 4.43
N ALA A 45 -14.74 -9.40 3.93
CA ALA A 45 -15.90 -8.53 4.09
C ALA A 45 -16.22 -8.23 5.57
N GLY A 46 -16.10 -9.23 6.45
CA GLY A 46 -16.38 -9.06 7.88
C GLY A 46 -15.35 -8.16 8.56
N THR A 47 -14.07 -8.41 8.31
CA THR A 47 -12.99 -7.64 8.93
C THR A 47 -12.98 -6.19 8.42
N VAL A 48 -13.18 -5.95 7.11
CA VAL A 48 -13.18 -4.58 6.58
C VAL A 48 -14.41 -3.79 7.04
N ALA A 49 -15.57 -4.42 7.17
CA ALA A 49 -16.77 -3.79 7.73
C ALA A 49 -16.58 -3.39 9.21
N HIS A 50 -15.95 -4.26 10.00
CA HIS A 50 -15.59 -3.95 11.39
C HIS A 50 -14.61 -2.77 11.47
N ALA A 51 -13.54 -2.80 10.69
CA ALA A 51 -12.54 -1.74 10.62
C ALA A 51 -13.17 -0.39 10.25
N ALA A 52 -14.05 -0.37 9.25
CA ALA A 52 -14.79 0.84 8.87
C ALA A 52 -15.75 1.31 9.97
N GLY A 53 -16.36 0.39 10.71
CA GLY A 53 -17.18 0.71 11.88
C GLY A 53 -16.40 1.46 12.95
N MET A 54 -15.16 1.06 13.23
CA MET A 54 -14.27 1.77 14.14
C MET A 54 -13.97 3.20 13.66
N LEU A 55 -13.71 3.39 12.36
CA LEU A 55 -13.44 4.72 11.82
C LEU A 55 -14.69 5.61 11.83
N ARG A 56 -15.85 5.07 11.47
CA ARG A 56 -17.12 5.80 11.53
C ARG A 56 -17.49 6.23 12.96
N SER A 57 -17.17 5.43 13.97
CA SER A 57 -17.38 5.80 15.37
C SER A 57 -16.53 6.99 15.83
N LYS A 58 -15.42 7.25 15.13
CA LYS A 58 -14.56 8.44 15.29
C LYS A 58 -15.03 9.63 14.44
N GLY A 59 -16.13 9.52 13.71
CA GLY A 59 -16.64 10.56 12.80
C GLY A 59 -15.96 10.60 11.43
N CYS A 60 -15.18 9.58 11.07
CA CYS A 60 -14.52 9.51 9.77
C CYS A 60 -15.49 9.11 8.66
N ASP A 61 -15.28 9.66 7.47
CA ASP A 61 -16.06 9.35 6.27
C ASP A 61 -15.41 8.20 5.49
N VAL A 62 -16.01 7.01 5.57
CA VAL A 62 -15.46 5.80 4.93
C VAL A 62 -16.55 4.96 4.25
N THR A 63 -16.22 4.44 3.08
CA THR A 63 -17.03 3.47 2.33
C THR A 63 -16.29 2.13 2.25
N VAL A 64 -17.04 1.02 2.29
CA VAL A 64 -16.48 -0.33 2.23
C VAL A 64 -16.92 -1.02 0.95
N ILE A 65 -15.98 -1.67 0.28
CA ILE A 65 -16.25 -2.63 -0.80
C ILE A 65 -15.49 -3.91 -0.50
N ALA A 66 -16.19 -5.04 -0.48
CA ALA A 66 -15.58 -6.36 -0.39
C ALA A 66 -15.21 -6.87 -1.78
N GLY A 67 -13.96 -7.33 -1.96
CA GLY A 67 -13.50 -7.88 -3.23
C GLY A 67 -12.04 -8.31 -3.17
N ASP A 68 -11.64 -9.19 -4.08
CA ASP A 68 -10.25 -9.65 -4.21
C ASP A 68 -9.53 -8.84 -5.29
N VAL A 69 -8.33 -8.33 -4.99
CA VAL A 69 -7.51 -7.58 -5.95
C VAL A 69 -7.05 -8.43 -7.14
N SER A 70 -7.01 -9.75 -6.99
CA SER A 70 -6.70 -10.68 -8.09
C SER A 70 -7.83 -10.81 -9.12
N ASP A 71 -9.02 -10.31 -8.80
CA ASP A 71 -10.13 -10.13 -9.73
C ASP A 71 -10.09 -8.70 -10.30
N ASP A 72 -9.63 -8.58 -11.55
CA ASP A 72 -9.52 -7.33 -12.27
C ASP A 72 -10.86 -6.56 -12.33
N PHE A 73 -11.94 -7.28 -12.60
CA PHE A 73 -13.26 -6.66 -12.74
C PHE A 73 -13.74 -6.10 -11.39
N ALA A 74 -13.57 -6.85 -10.30
CA ALA A 74 -13.97 -6.42 -8.96
C ALA A 74 -13.22 -5.14 -8.53
N VAL A 75 -11.89 -5.11 -8.67
CA VAL A 75 -11.10 -3.94 -8.23
C VAL A 75 -11.29 -2.74 -9.15
N SER A 76 -11.41 -2.97 -10.46
CA SER A 76 -11.61 -1.88 -11.43
C SER A 76 -12.97 -1.19 -11.23
N ASN A 77 -14.05 -1.95 -11.05
CA ASN A 77 -15.37 -1.37 -10.77
C ASN A 77 -15.38 -0.59 -9.44
N ALA A 78 -14.78 -1.16 -8.39
CA ALA A 78 -14.70 -0.49 -7.09
C ALA A 78 -13.98 0.88 -7.18
N ILE A 79 -12.92 0.98 -7.98
CA ILE A 79 -12.20 2.23 -8.22
C ILE A 79 -13.05 3.22 -9.04
N MET A 80 -13.77 2.73 -10.05
CA MET A 80 -14.68 3.57 -10.84
C MET A 80 -15.83 4.11 -10.01
N ASP A 81 -16.40 3.30 -9.10
CA ASP A 81 -17.44 3.74 -8.17
C ASP A 81 -16.89 4.82 -7.21
N ALA A 82 -15.68 4.63 -6.69
CA ALA A 82 -15.02 5.62 -5.85
C ALA A 82 -14.79 6.96 -6.58
N ALA A 83 -14.36 6.89 -7.83
CA ALA A 83 -14.14 8.09 -8.65
C ALA A 83 -15.46 8.80 -9.01
N ALA A 84 -16.52 8.05 -9.31
CA ALA A 84 -17.83 8.62 -9.66
C ALA A 84 -18.54 9.23 -8.43
N GLY A 85 -18.46 8.58 -7.28
CA GLY A 85 -19.19 8.98 -6.08
C GLY A 85 -18.75 10.31 -5.46
N GLN A 86 -17.52 10.77 -5.73
CA GLN A 86 -16.92 11.96 -5.08
C GLN A 86 -16.30 12.95 -6.08
N GLY A 87 -16.65 12.85 -7.34
CA GLY A 87 -16.15 13.77 -8.37
C GLY A 87 -14.69 13.55 -8.79
N GLY A 88 -14.15 12.37 -8.55
CA GLY A 88 -12.84 11.90 -8.98
C GLY A 88 -12.01 11.23 -7.90
N LEU A 89 -11.02 10.47 -8.30
CA LEU A 89 -10.06 9.82 -7.41
C LEU A 89 -8.82 10.69 -7.25
N ASP A 90 -8.48 11.09 -6.03
CA ASP A 90 -7.29 11.90 -5.74
C ASP A 90 -6.11 11.05 -5.25
N ILE A 91 -6.36 10.00 -4.47
CA ILE A 91 -5.34 9.19 -3.83
C ILE A 91 -5.68 7.71 -4.03
N CYS A 92 -4.72 6.92 -4.46
CA CYS A 92 -4.85 5.46 -4.47
C CYS A 92 -3.66 4.82 -3.77
N ILE A 93 -3.92 3.93 -2.81
CA ILE A 93 -2.90 3.14 -2.12
C ILE A 93 -3.08 1.67 -2.51
N ALA A 94 -2.22 1.17 -3.39
CA ALA A 94 -2.16 -0.22 -3.81
C ALA A 94 -1.34 -1.01 -2.78
N ASN A 95 -2.01 -1.43 -1.68
CA ASN A 95 -1.36 -2.05 -0.53
C ASN A 95 -1.59 -3.55 -0.42
N ALA A 96 -2.70 -4.10 -0.93
CA ALA A 96 -3.01 -5.51 -0.77
C ALA A 96 -1.81 -6.41 -1.14
N GLY A 97 -1.53 -7.39 -0.29
CA GLY A 97 -0.42 -8.29 -0.51
C GLY A 97 -0.40 -9.45 0.48
N ILE A 98 0.20 -10.54 0.05
CA ILE A 98 0.42 -11.76 0.83
C ILE A 98 1.89 -12.16 0.78
N SER A 99 2.30 -13.04 1.68
CA SER A 99 3.62 -13.66 1.66
C SER A 99 3.53 -15.11 1.18
N ASP A 100 4.70 -15.70 0.89
CA ASP A 100 4.81 -17.14 0.65
C ASP A 100 4.18 -17.89 1.82
N ALA A 101 3.36 -18.91 1.54
CA ALA A 101 2.65 -19.67 2.56
C ALA A 101 3.62 -20.44 3.46
N GLN A 102 4.70 -20.96 2.86
CA GLN A 102 5.81 -21.59 3.56
C GLN A 102 7.10 -20.83 3.26
N PRO A 103 7.83 -20.33 4.29
CA PRO A 103 9.20 -19.86 4.09
C PRO A 103 10.07 -21.04 3.67
N GLY A 104 10.83 -20.88 2.58
CA GLY A 104 11.67 -21.96 2.06
C GLY A 104 12.60 -21.46 0.96
N LEU A 105 13.56 -22.27 0.58
CA LEU A 105 14.46 -21.99 -0.52
C LEU A 105 13.72 -22.08 -1.86
N LEU A 106 14.24 -21.43 -2.89
CA LEU A 106 13.56 -21.31 -4.17
C LEU A 106 13.18 -22.66 -4.80
N HIS A 107 14.04 -23.67 -4.67
CA HIS A 107 13.80 -25.00 -5.25
C HIS A 107 12.70 -25.79 -4.48
N GLU A 108 12.29 -25.34 -3.30
CA GLU A 108 11.21 -25.92 -2.51
C GLU A 108 9.84 -25.22 -2.79
N ALA A 109 9.86 -24.06 -3.44
CA ALA A 109 8.65 -23.30 -3.75
C ALA A 109 7.77 -24.06 -4.76
N THR A 110 6.49 -24.18 -4.47
CA THR A 110 5.54 -24.76 -5.43
C THR A 110 5.07 -23.71 -6.45
N ASN A 111 4.75 -24.18 -7.67
CA ASN A 111 4.16 -23.29 -8.67
C ASN A 111 2.86 -22.65 -8.17
N ALA A 112 2.06 -23.35 -7.38
CA ALA A 112 0.79 -22.83 -6.86
C ALA A 112 1.01 -21.70 -5.85
N ASP A 113 1.97 -21.83 -4.92
CA ASP A 113 2.28 -20.77 -3.96
C ASP A 113 2.91 -19.55 -4.66
N TRP A 114 3.84 -19.80 -5.59
CA TRP A 114 4.41 -18.75 -6.44
C TRP A 114 3.32 -17.96 -7.17
N GLN A 115 2.45 -18.67 -7.90
CA GLN A 115 1.39 -18.04 -8.70
C GLN A 115 0.44 -17.23 -7.81
N LYS A 116 0.02 -17.78 -6.68
CA LYS A 116 -0.86 -17.09 -5.73
C LYS A 116 -0.25 -15.76 -5.22
N VAL A 117 1.04 -15.76 -4.90
CA VAL A 117 1.73 -14.53 -4.49
C VAL A 117 1.80 -13.52 -5.63
N MET A 118 2.13 -13.97 -6.84
CA MET A 118 2.19 -13.11 -8.02
C MET A 118 0.82 -12.55 -8.39
N ASP A 119 -0.24 -13.34 -8.29
CA ASP A 119 -1.61 -12.90 -8.61
C ASP A 119 -2.09 -11.78 -7.69
N VAL A 120 -1.78 -11.88 -6.40
CA VAL A 120 -2.18 -10.83 -5.44
C VAL A 120 -1.22 -9.64 -5.49
N ASN A 121 0.10 -9.89 -5.34
CA ASN A 121 1.08 -8.83 -5.10
C ASN A 121 1.47 -8.06 -6.35
N LEU A 122 1.40 -8.68 -7.53
CA LEU A 122 1.81 -8.07 -8.80
C LEU A 122 0.63 -7.85 -9.74
N ASN A 123 -0.14 -8.89 -10.08
CA ASN A 123 -1.28 -8.76 -10.98
C ASN A 123 -2.38 -7.89 -10.34
N GLY A 124 -2.72 -8.13 -9.06
CA GLY A 124 -3.70 -7.33 -8.33
C GLY A 124 -3.27 -5.88 -8.14
N LEU A 125 -1.98 -5.63 -7.88
CA LEU A 125 -1.44 -4.27 -7.86
C LEU A 125 -1.52 -3.63 -9.25
N PHE A 126 -1.18 -4.35 -10.31
CA PHE A 126 -1.27 -3.85 -11.68
C PHE A 126 -2.72 -3.47 -12.03
N TYR A 127 -3.73 -4.30 -11.72
CA TYR A 127 -5.14 -3.98 -11.96
C TYR A 127 -5.56 -2.72 -11.19
N THR A 128 -5.19 -2.64 -9.91
CA THR A 128 -5.43 -1.47 -9.06
C THR A 128 -4.82 -0.20 -9.65
N CYS A 129 -3.53 -0.23 -10.00
CA CYS A 129 -2.81 0.92 -10.56
C CYS A 129 -3.40 1.36 -11.91
N ARG A 130 -3.70 0.41 -12.80
CA ARG A 130 -4.27 0.68 -14.12
C ARG A 130 -5.62 1.40 -14.01
N ALA A 131 -6.51 0.89 -13.15
CA ALA A 131 -7.81 1.51 -12.92
C ALA A 131 -7.69 2.90 -12.28
N ALA A 132 -6.83 3.04 -11.26
CA ALA A 132 -6.58 4.32 -10.60
C ALA A 132 -6.01 5.38 -11.56
N LEU A 133 -5.01 5.02 -12.36
CA LEU A 133 -4.44 5.92 -13.37
C LEU A 133 -5.47 6.33 -14.41
N GLY A 134 -6.32 5.39 -14.85
CA GLY A 134 -7.44 5.67 -15.76
C GLY A 134 -8.42 6.68 -15.18
N ALA A 135 -8.73 6.59 -13.89
CA ALA A 135 -9.62 7.52 -13.19
C ALA A 135 -8.97 8.90 -12.92
N MET A 136 -7.66 8.95 -12.67
CA MET A 136 -6.92 10.18 -12.39
C MET A 136 -6.56 10.97 -13.65
N LEU A 137 -6.31 10.28 -14.77
CA LEU A 137 -5.77 10.89 -16.01
C LEU A 137 -6.63 12.00 -16.60
N PRO A 138 -7.98 11.92 -16.68
CA PRO A 138 -8.82 12.98 -17.22
C PRO A 138 -8.71 14.29 -16.43
N ARG A 139 -8.47 14.21 -15.13
CA ARG A 139 -8.31 15.38 -14.24
C ARG A 139 -6.87 15.88 -14.17
N ARG A 140 -5.92 15.14 -14.73
CA ARG A 140 -4.48 15.41 -14.67
C ARG A 140 -3.99 15.68 -13.24
N GLN A 141 -4.50 14.91 -12.29
CA GLN A 141 -4.22 15.04 -10.86
C GLN A 141 -4.38 13.70 -10.16
N GLY A 142 -3.40 13.32 -9.34
CA GLY A 142 -3.50 12.11 -8.53
C GLY A 142 -2.21 11.76 -7.78
N LYS A 143 -2.37 11.05 -6.67
CA LYS A 143 -1.29 10.45 -5.87
C LYS A 143 -1.49 8.95 -5.86
N LEU A 144 -0.64 8.23 -6.60
CA LEU A 144 -0.63 6.78 -6.61
C LEU A 144 0.52 6.27 -5.73
N ILE A 145 0.19 5.55 -4.67
CA ILE A 145 1.14 5.01 -3.70
C ILE A 145 1.09 3.48 -3.79
N THR A 146 2.18 2.87 -4.23
CA THR A 146 2.32 1.42 -4.21
C THR A 146 2.99 0.98 -2.92
N VAL A 147 2.55 -0.13 -2.33
CA VAL A 147 3.21 -0.69 -1.15
C VAL A 147 4.11 -1.85 -1.58
N ALA A 148 5.39 -1.54 -1.70
CA ALA A 148 6.44 -2.52 -1.97
C ALA A 148 6.90 -3.20 -0.66
N SER A 149 8.18 -3.24 -0.42
CA SER A 149 8.82 -3.74 0.79
C SER A 149 10.30 -3.35 0.76
N MET A 150 10.98 -3.32 1.90
CA MET A 150 12.43 -3.31 1.95
C MET A 150 13.03 -4.48 1.14
N TRP A 151 12.33 -5.62 1.09
CA TRP A 151 12.74 -6.80 0.32
C TRP A 151 12.41 -6.73 -1.19
N GLY A 152 11.88 -5.63 -1.65
CA GLY A 152 11.88 -5.26 -3.07
C GLY A 152 13.15 -4.51 -3.49
N LEU A 153 13.92 -4.00 -2.52
CA LEU A 153 15.16 -3.24 -2.73
C LEU A 153 16.41 -4.07 -2.39
N ALA A 154 16.30 -5.06 -1.49
CA ALA A 154 17.35 -6.00 -1.12
C ALA A 154 16.77 -7.36 -0.77
N ALA A 155 17.60 -8.41 -0.76
CA ALA A 155 17.18 -9.72 -0.33
C ALA A 155 17.36 -9.88 1.19
N PRO A 156 16.49 -10.65 1.87
CA PRO A 156 16.65 -10.95 3.29
C PRO A 156 17.79 -11.95 3.50
N ALA A 157 18.97 -11.48 3.82
CA ALA A 157 20.22 -12.27 3.94
C ALA A 157 20.07 -13.55 4.79
N GLY A 158 19.50 -14.60 4.22
CA GLY A 158 19.41 -15.94 4.83
C GLY A 158 18.40 -16.12 5.98
N ALA A 159 17.84 -15.03 6.52
CA ALA A 159 17.02 -15.10 7.73
C ALA A 159 15.53 -15.43 7.46
N PHE A 160 15.00 -15.00 6.30
CA PHE A 160 13.57 -15.09 5.99
C PHE A 160 13.35 -15.41 4.50
N PRO A 161 13.66 -16.62 4.03
CA PRO A 161 13.54 -16.95 2.60
C PRO A 161 12.08 -16.90 2.16
N ARG A 162 11.77 -15.99 1.22
CA ARG A 162 10.45 -15.75 0.65
C ARG A 162 10.58 -15.36 -0.83
N PRO A 163 10.93 -16.31 -1.69
CA PRO A 163 11.32 -16.02 -3.07
C PRO A 163 10.22 -15.36 -3.89
N ALA A 164 8.97 -15.82 -3.81
CA ALA A 164 7.86 -15.24 -4.54
C ALA A 164 7.54 -13.83 -4.05
N TYR A 165 7.52 -13.63 -2.73
CA TYR A 165 7.29 -12.30 -2.14
C TYR A 165 8.37 -11.30 -2.56
N ALA A 166 9.65 -11.65 -2.39
CA ALA A 166 10.76 -10.78 -2.74
C ALA A 166 10.74 -10.41 -4.23
N ALA A 167 10.52 -11.40 -5.11
CA ALA A 167 10.41 -11.17 -6.55
C ALA A 167 9.23 -10.22 -6.88
N SER A 168 8.04 -10.47 -6.29
CA SER A 168 6.87 -9.60 -6.50
C SER A 168 7.12 -8.17 -6.04
N LYS A 169 7.77 -7.97 -4.89
CA LYS A 169 8.05 -6.63 -4.34
C LYS A 169 9.16 -5.91 -5.10
N GLY A 170 10.13 -6.63 -5.68
CA GLY A 170 11.11 -6.07 -6.63
C GLY A 170 10.45 -5.58 -7.91
N ALA A 171 9.50 -6.36 -8.45
CA ALA A 171 8.72 -5.96 -9.62
C ALA A 171 7.88 -4.69 -9.33
N VAL A 172 7.25 -4.59 -8.16
CA VAL A 172 6.49 -3.41 -7.73
C VAL A 172 7.36 -2.16 -7.67
N VAL A 173 8.58 -2.25 -7.14
CA VAL A 173 9.53 -1.13 -7.10
C VAL A 173 9.83 -0.61 -8.51
N ASN A 174 10.13 -1.51 -9.46
CA ASN A 174 10.46 -1.09 -10.82
C ASN A 174 9.23 -0.59 -11.59
N LEU A 175 8.08 -1.24 -11.44
CA LEU A 175 6.81 -0.78 -12.03
C LEU A 175 6.42 0.62 -11.53
N THR A 176 6.68 0.93 -10.26
CA THR A 176 6.48 2.28 -9.71
C THR A 176 7.28 3.33 -10.44
N ARG A 177 8.56 3.06 -10.72
CA ARG A 177 9.45 3.98 -11.49
C ARG A 177 8.96 4.17 -12.91
N GLU A 178 8.57 3.09 -13.57
CA GLU A 178 8.02 3.10 -14.93
C GLU A 178 6.76 3.97 -14.99
N MET A 179 5.79 3.75 -14.11
CA MET A 179 4.59 4.59 -14.03
C MET A 179 4.92 6.04 -13.71
N ALA A 180 5.85 6.30 -12.79
CA ALA A 180 6.25 7.66 -12.41
C ALA A 180 6.77 8.47 -13.61
N LEU A 181 7.63 7.88 -14.42
CA LEU A 181 8.20 8.53 -15.61
C LEU A 181 7.14 8.87 -16.65
N HIS A 182 6.17 7.99 -16.87
CA HIS A 182 5.16 8.15 -17.91
C HIS A 182 3.93 8.98 -17.50
N TYR A 183 3.76 9.25 -16.19
CA TYR A 183 2.61 10.00 -15.70
C TYR A 183 2.97 11.33 -15.01
N ALA A 184 4.27 11.65 -14.86
CA ALA A 184 4.71 12.90 -14.23
C ALA A 184 4.21 14.15 -14.97
N ASP A 185 4.34 14.18 -16.30
CA ASP A 185 3.87 15.29 -17.16
C ASP A 185 2.33 15.38 -17.23
N LYS A 186 1.65 14.38 -16.70
CA LYS A 186 0.19 14.29 -16.61
C LYS A 186 -0.37 14.71 -15.25
N GLY A 187 0.50 15.23 -14.37
CA GLY A 187 0.10 15.72 -13.04
C GLY A 187 -0.18 14.63 -12.02
N ILE A 188 0.29 13.40 -12.27
CA ILE A 188 0.12 12.26 -11.35
C ILE A 188 1.49 11.87 -10.78
N GLN A 189 1.62 11.88 -9.45
CA GLN A 189 2.81 11.39 -8.78
C GLN A 189 2.63 9.93 -8.39
N VAL A 190 3.62 9.11 -8.70
CA VAL A 190 3.63 7.67 -8.38
C VAL A 190 4.86 7.34 -7.55
N ASN A 191 4.65 6.87 -6.32
CA ASN A 191 5.72 6.57 -5.39
C ASN A 191 5.50 5.23 -4.67
N ALA A 192 6.58 4.60 -4.21
CA ALA A 192 6.51 3.38 -3.41
C ALA A 192 6.76 3.67 -1.93
N LEU A 193 5.94 3.07 -1.05
CA LEU A 193 6.31 2.82 0.34
C LEU A 193 7.00 1.47 0.42
N CYS A 194 8.15 1.42 1.09
CA CYS A 194 8.95 0.21 1.30
C CYS A 194 9.06 -0.08 2.81
N PRO A 195 8.02 -0.68 3.42
CA PRO A 195 8.05 -1.00 4.84
C PRO A 195 9.08 -2.10 5.15
N GLY A 196 9.68 -2.01 6.34
CA GLY A 196 10.41 -3.08 7.00
C GLY A 196 9.48 -4.05 7.73
N ILE A 197 9.92 -4.54 8.89
CA ILE A 197 9.15 -5.48 9.70
C ILE A 197 8.34 -4.70 10.74
N PHE A 198 7.02 -4.77 10.62
CA PHE A 198 6.06 -4.11 11.49
C PHE A 198 5.30 -5.11 12.37
N GLN A 199 4.86 -4.66 13.55
CA GLN A 199 3.93 -5.40 14.42
C GLN A 199 2.54 -5.35 13.78
N THR A 200 2.20 -6.36 13.00
CA THR A 200 0.87 -6.54 12.44
C THR A 200 0.26 -7.83 12.98
N GLU A 201 -1.01 -8.06 12.73
CA GLU A 201 -1.67 -9.33 13.06
C GLU A 201 -0.96 -10.53 12.41
N THR A 202 -0.35 -10.31 11.24
CA THR A 202 0.53 -11.28 10.59
C THR A 202 1.92 -11.21 11.23
N ARG A 203 2.05 -11.75 12.44
CA ARG A 203 3.30 -11.72 13.21
C ARG A 203 4.42 -12.52 12.53
N PRO A 204 5.69 -12.07 12.65
CA PRO A 204 6.83 -12.92 12.29
C PRO A 204 6.76 -14.24 13.08
N ARG A 205 7.14 -15.34 12.44
CA ARG A 205 7.23 -16.66 13.13
C ARG A 205 8.24 -16.64 14.29
N ASP A 206 9.31 -15.86 14.11
CA ASP A 206 10.31 -15.60 15.15
C ASP A 206 10.43 -14.08 15.36
N PRO A 207 9.68 -13.50 16.33
CA PRO A 207 9.77 -12.09 16.66
C PRO A 207 11.16 -11.68 17.18
N ALA A 208 11.87 -12.55 17.90
CA ALA A 208 13.19 -12.23 18.44
C ALA A 208 14.22 -12.07 17.32
N ALA A 209 14.23 -12.99 16.33
CA ALA A 209 15.07 -12.87 15.15
C ALA A 209 14.74 -11.61 14.33
N ALA A 210 13.45 -11.28 14.16
CA ALA A 210 13.03 -10.09 13.45
C ALA A 210 13.46 -8.79 14.16
N ILE A 211 13.40 -8.75 15.49
CA ILE A 211 13.88 -7.64 16.31
C ILE A 211 15.41 -7.51 16.19
N ALA A 212 16.15 -8.61 16.33
CA ALA A 212 17.60 -8.63 16.20
C ALA A 212 18.07 -8.23 14.79
N TYR A 213 17.25 -8.52 13.77
CA TYR A 213 17.53 -8.13 12.40
C TYR A 213 17.32 -6.62 12.14
N THR A 214 16.51 -5.95 12.95
CA THR A 214 16.20 -4.52 12.80
C THR A 214 17.17 -3.66 13.62
N PRO A 215 17.98 -2.76 13.01
CA PRO A 215 18.96 -1.94 13.73
C PRO A 215 18.39 -1.10 14.88
N MET A 216 17.15 -0.63 14.77
CA MET A 216 16.47 0.07 15.88
C MET A 216 16.10 -0.84 17.06
N GLY A 217 16.40 -2.16 17.03
CA GLY A 217 16.18 -3.10 18.12
C GLY A 217 14.70 -3.37 18.45
N ARG A 218 13.80 -3.06 17.53
CA ARG A 218 12.36 -3.28 17.67
C ARG A 218 11.67 -3.41 16.31
N LEU A 219 10.46 -3.90 16.31
CA LEU A 219 9.59 -3.84 15.13
C LEU A 219 8.94 -2.45 15.01
N GLY A 220 8.59 -2.05 13.81
CA GLY A 220 7.79 -0.85 13.58
C GLY A 220 6.37 -1.02 14.13
N HIS A 221 5.80 0.03 14.74
CA HIS A 221 4.38 0.06 15.06
C HIS A 221 3.57 0.48 13.83
N PRO A 222 2.36 -0.05 13.58
CA PRO A 222 1.56 0.35 12.42
C PRO A 222 1.35 1.86 12.28
N ASP A 223 1.24 2.60 13.39
CA ASP A 223 1.10 4.06 13.34
C ASP A 223 2.34 4.77 12.76
N GLU A 224 3.50 4.14 12.76
CA GLU A 224 4.72 4.75 12.23
C GLU A 224 4.74 4.81 10.69
N ILE A 225 3.78 4.15 10.00
CA ILE A 225 3.57 4.30 8.55
C ILE A 225 2.75 5.55 8.21
N LYS A 226 1.95 6.07 9.17
CA LYS A 226 0.95 7.13 8.94
C LYS A 226 1.57 8.43 8.43
N GLY A 227 2.70 8.85 9.03
CA GLY A 227 3.39 10.09 8.62
C GLY A 227 3.88 10.05 7.18
N ALA A 228 4.48 8.94 6.76
CA ALA A 228 4.93 8.73 5.39
C ALA A 228 3.77 8.62 4.40
N THR A 229 2.67 8.00 4.81
CA THR A 229 1.43 7.92 4.02
C THR A 229 0.87 9.32 3.76
N LEU A 230 0.73 10.13 4.80
CA LEU A 230 0.20 11.48 4.69
C LEU A 230 1.13 12.38 3.84
N PHE A 231 2.45 12.23 3.97
CA PHE A 231 3.43 12.91 3.13
C PHE A 231 3.20 12.60 1.65
N LEU A 232 3.16 11.32 1.27
CA LEU A 232 3.00 10.93 -0.13
C LEU A 232 1.60 11.20 -0.69
N ALA A 233 0.57 11.25 0.16
CA ALA A 233 -0.81 11.50 -0.22
C ALA A 233 -1.17 12.98 -0.38
N SER A 234 -0.35 13.88 0.14
CA SER A 234 -0.63 15.33 0.21
C SER A 234 0.23 16.16 -0.74
N SER A 235 0.00 17.47 -0.76
CA SER A 235 0.81 18.41 -1.54
C SER A 235 2.25 18.55 -1.03
N ALA A 236 2.57 18.03 0.16
CA ALA A 236 3.95 17.96 0.67
C ALA A 236 4.90 17.17 -0.26
N SER A 237 4.35 16.31 -1.12
CA SER A 237 5.09 15.49 -2.08
C SER A 237 4.83 15.85 -3.55
N ASP A 238 4.37 17.07 -3.87
CA ASP A 238 4.04 17.45 -5.26
C ASP A 238 5.23 17.38 -6.23
N PHE A 239 6.45 17.51 -5.72
CA PHE A 239 7.67 17.38 -6.53
C PHE A 239 8.41 16.06 -6.28
N VAL A 240 7.71 15.04 -5.72
CA VAL A 240 8.26 13.71 -5.44
C VAL A 240 7.53 12.68 -6.30
N THR A 241 8.24 12.06 -7.24
CA THR A 241 7.71 10.96 -8.05
C THR A 241 8.82 9.95 -8.37
N GLY A 242 8.49 8.67 -8.45
CA GLY A 242 9.43 7.56 -8.71
C GLY A 242 10.29 7.15 -7.52
N THR A 243 10.06 7.73 -6.33
CA THR A 243 10.83 7.36 -5.13
C THR A 243 10.37 6.05 -4.51
N SER A 244 11.32 5.39 -3.84
CA SER A 244 11.07 4.30 -2.90
C SER A 244 11.34 4.83 -1.49
N LEU A 245 10.28 5.23 -0.78
CA LEU A 245 10.38 5.73 0.59
C LEU A 245 10.48 4.55 1.56
N VAL A 246 11.66 4.37 2.13
CA VAL A 246 11.97 3.26 3.04
C VAL A 246 11.57 3.63 4.48
N ILE A 247 10.91 2.69 5.17
CA ILE A 247 10.48 2.82 6.57
C ILE A 247 10.76 1.47 7.24
N ASP A 248 12.01 1.20 7.59
CA ASP A 248 12.47 -0.15 7.93
C ASP A 248 13.31 -0.23 9.22
N GLY A 249 13.41 0.84 10.01
CA GLY A 249 14.21 0.86 11.22
C GLY A 249 15.72 0.70 10.96
N GLY A 250 16.19 1.07 9.75
CA GLY A 250 17.59 1.08 9.36
C GLY A 250 18.10 -0.21 8.72
N VAL A 251 17.24 -1.16 8.39
CA VAL A 251 17.66 -2.46 7.81
C VAL A 251 18.45 -2.29 6.52
N LEU A 252 18.05 -1.41 5.64
CA LEU A 252 18.72 -1.17 4.35
C LEU A 252 19.89 -0.17 4.40
N ALA A 253 20.17 0.41 5.57
CA ALA A 253 21.29 1.37 5.73
C ALA A 253 22.65 0.70 6.01
N ARG A 254 22.67 -0.63 6.08
CA ARG A 254 23.88 -1.44 6.36
C ARG A 254 24.30 -2.29 5.15
#